data_c626184b8df920047dd005326854675a
#
_entry.id   c626184b8df920047dd005326854675a
#
_cell.length_a   1.000
_cell.length_b   1.000
_cell.length_c   1.000
_cell.angle_alpha   90.00
_cell.angle_beta   90.00
_cell.angle_gamma   90.00
#
_symmetry.space_group_name_H-M   'P 1'
#
loop_
_entity.id
_entity.type
_entity.pdbx_description
1 polymer ?
#
loop_
_entity_poly.entity_id
_entity_poly.type
_entity_poly.pdbx_seq_one_letter_code
_entity_poly.pdbx_strand_id
1 'polypeptide(L)'
;MLTEESLTSALDAIKANLLRSILTALAIIIGTAAVIALVSIGGSAQKAIENSISDMGSQVLSVVPGQKEKNGVKSAFIPLKIEDVKALEREKNISWKIAPEMRGNKQVKFMSENANLPIVGTTTNYFSIYGIEINQGNVFTENDLTDGKKVAIIGSDVAKEIGSTNAELLYKNINIGDASYLSLIHI
;
A
#
# COMPACT_ATOMS: atom_id res chain seq x y z
N MET A 1 1.72 -59.05 24.12
CA MET A 1 2.84 -59.63 24.89
C MET A 1 4.19 -59.03 24.46
N LEU A 2 4.71 -59.27 23.24
CA LEU A 2 6.02 -58.73 22.82
C LEU A 2 6.14 -57.21 22.89
N THR A 3 5.07 -56.43 22.63
CA THR A 3 5.07 -54.95 22.67
C THR A 3 5.07 -54.39 24.09
N GLU A 4 4.42 -55.05 25.03
CA GLU A 4 4.40 -54.60 26.45
C GLU A 4 5.73 -54.90 27.16
N GLU A 5 6.35 -56.02 26.90
CA GLU A 5 7.68 -56.37 27.42
C GLU A 5 8.76 -55.42 26.84
N SER A 6 8.66 -55.07 25.56
CA SER A 6 9.56 -54.09 24.92
C SER A 6 9.41 -52.70 25.51
N LEU A 7 8.18 -52.29 25.81
CA LEU A 7 7.89 -50.96 26.38
C LEU A 7 8.40 -50.86 27.83
N THR A 8 8.16 -51.89 28.64
CA THR A 8 8.67 -51.91 30.04
C THR A 8 10.18 -51.93 30.09
N SER A 9 10.84 -52.74 29.25
CA SER A 9 12.28 -52.77 29.12
C SER A 9 12.87 -51.42 28.69
N ALA A 10 12.23 -50.73 27.75
CA ALA A 10 12.66 -49.40 27.34
C ALA A 10 12.52 -48.34 28.46
N LEU A 11 11.42 -48.40 29.24
CA LEU A 11 11.23 -47.50 30.39
C LEU A 11 12.26 -47.74 31.50
N ASP A 12 12.59 -49.00 31.75
CA ASP A 12 13.59 -49.33 32.73
C ASP A 12 15.02 -48.93 32.31
N ALA A 13 15.34 -49.04 31.03
CA ALA A 13 16.58 -48.52 30.47
C ALA A 13 16.70 -46.97 30.62
N ILE A 14 15.60 -46.23 30.42
CA ILE A 14 15.55 -44.79 30.65
C ILE A 14 15.76 -44.47 32.13
N LYS A 15 15.10 -45.16 33.03
CA LYS A 15 15.23 -44.99 34.49
C LYS A 15 16.64 -45.31 34.98
N ALA A 16 17.30 -46.33 34.45
CA ALA A 16 18.65 -46.73 34.81
C ALA A 16 19.69 -45.63 34.51
N ASN A 17 19.42 -44.75 33.51
CA ASN A 17 20.32 -43.66 33.12
C ASN A 17 19.55 -42.33 32.99
N LEU A 18 18.74 -41.99 33.96
CA LEU A 18 17.80 -40.87 33.94
C LEU A 18 18.45 -39.53 33.57
N LEU A 19 19.58 -39.23 34.13
CA LEU A 19 20.30 -37.96 33.86
C LEU A 19 20.72 -37.86 32.39
N ARG A 20 21.24 -38.92 31.81
CA ARG A 20 21.63 -38.98 30.39
C ARG A 20 20.41 -38.85 29.49
N SER A 21 19.34 -39.53 29.83
CA SER A 21 18.09 -39.53 29.03
C SER A 21 17.44 -38.10 29.03
N ILE A 22 17.43 -37.41 30.19
CA ILE A 22 16.94 -36.04 30.29
C ILE A 22 17.82 -35.08 29.49
N LEU A 23 19.15 -35.18 29.61
CA LEU A 23 20.05 -34.29 28.87
C LEU A 23 19.96 -34.47 27.37
N THR A 24 19.85 -35.72 26.87
CA THR A 24 19.67 -35.96 25.43
C THR A 24 18.32 -35.50 24.92
N ALA A 25 17.25 -35.73 25.67
CA ALA A 25 15.91 -35.25 25.32
C ALA A 25 15.89 -33.71 25.30
N LEU A 26 16.47 -33.05 26.29
CA LEU A 26 16.57 -31.60 26.37
C LEU A 26 17.34 -31.03 25.16
N ALA A 27 18.46 -31.65 24.78
CA ALA A 27 19.26 -31.24 23.65
C ALA A 27 18.45 -31.32 22.31
N ILE A 28 17.68 -32.38 22.14
CA ILE A 28 16.81 -32.54 20.96
C ILE A 28 15.70 -31.49 20.96
N ILE A 29 15.04 -31.26 22.10
CA ILE A 29 13.97 -30.25 22.23
C ILE A 29 14.50 -28.86 21.91
N ILE A 30 15.65 -28.47 22.48
CA ILE A 30 16.26 -27.17 22.21
C ILE A 30 16.64 -27.05 20.72
N GLY A 31 17.25 -28.09 20.16
CA GLY A 31 17.66 -28.10 18.75
C GLY A 31 16.46 -27.94 17.80
N THR A 32 15.42 -28.73 18.00
CA THR A 32 14.20 -28.65 17.16
C THR A 32 13.46 -27.34 17.36
N ALA A 33 13.33 -26.87 18.59
CA ALA A 33 12.69 -25.58 18.87
C ALA A 33 13.43 -24.40 18.21
N ALA A 34 14.76 -24.42 18.22
CA ALA A 34 15.57 -23.40 17.55
C ALA A 34 15.35 -23.39 16.03
N VAL A 35 15.29 -24.55 15.39
CA VAL A 35 15.03 -24.66 13.94
C VAL A 35 13.62 -24.16 13.60
N ILE A 36 12.60 -24.58 14.38
CA ILE A 36 11.22 -24.13 14.17
C ILE A 36 11.13 -22.60 14.33
N ALA A 37 11.75 -22.06 15.36
CA ALA A 37 11.77 -20.61 15.58
C ALA A 37 12.41 -19.87 14.40
N LEU A 38 13.54 -20.34 13.89
CA LEU A 38 14.25 -19.74 12.76
C LEU A 38 13.39 -19.75 11.47
N VAL A 39 12.78 -20.89 11.16
CA VAL A 39 11.89 -21.02 9.98
C VAL A 39 10.65 -20.13 10.11
N SER A 40 10.07 -20.06 11.31
CA SER A 40 8.90 -19.21 11.57
C SER A 40 9.22 -17.72 11.40
N ILE A 41 10.37 -17.27 11.90
CA ILE A 41 10.84 -15.87 11.73
C ILE A 41 11.10 -15.59 10.25
N GLY A 42 11.77 -16.49 9.54
CA GLY A 42 12.01 -16.36 8.10
C GLY A 42 10.74 -16.25 7.27
N GLY A 43 9.75 -17.11 7.54
CA GLY A 43 8.45 -17.06 6.87
C GLY A 43 7.66 -15.80 7.15
N SER A 44 7.71 -15.31 8.38
CA SER A 44 7.07 -14.03 8.75
C SER A 44 7.70 -12.84 8.05
N ALA A 45 9.04 -12.80 7.96
CA ALA A 45 9.78 -11.76 7.26
C ALA A 45 9.47 -11.76 5.75
N GLN A 46 9.43 -12.94 5.14
CA GLN A 46 9.06 -13.08 3.72
C GLN A 46 7.65 -12.55 3.46
N LYS A 47 6.68 -12.92 4.30
CA LYS A 47 5.30 -12.47 4.15
C LYS A 47 5.14 -10.96 4.34
N ALA A 48 5.92 -10.37 5.25
CA ALA A 48 5.95 -8.92 5.43
C ALA A 48 6.49 -8.20 4.18
N ILE A 49 7.52 -8.74 3.54
CA ILE A 49 8.06 -8.20 2.28
C ILE A 49 7.05 -8.35 1.14
N GLU A 50 6.41 -9.51 0.99
CA GLU A 50 5.39 -9.76 -0.02
C GLU A 50 4.21 -8.79 0.12
N ASN A 51 3.73 -8.56 1.34
CA ASN A 51 2.68 -7.58 1.61
C ASN A 51 3.14 -6.17 1.25
N SER A 52 4.33 -5.75 1.67
CA SER A 52 4.86 -4.42 1.34
C SER A 52 5.00 -4.19 -0.17
N ILE A 53 5.37 -5.22 -0.93
CA ILE A 53 5.44 -5.14 -2.40
C ILE A 53 4.04 -5.07 -3.01
N SER A 54 3.08 -5.84 -2.49
CA SER A 54 1.69 -5.81 -2.94
C SER A 54 1.04 -4.46 -2.68
N ASP A 55 1.26 -3.88 -1.51
CA ASP A 55 0.74 -2.56 -1.11
C ASP A 55 1.33 -1.41 -1.96
N MET A 56 2.53 -1.60 -2.53
CA MET A 56 3.13 -0.64 -3.46
C MET A 56 2.51 -0.67 -4.87
N GLY A 57 1.44 -1.42 -5.10
CA GLY A 57 0.75 -1.47 -6.38
C GLY A 57 1.50 -2.29 -7.44
N SER A 58 2.02 -3.45 -7.08
CA SER A 58 2.77 -4.35 -7.97
C SER A 58 2.02 -4.78 -9.23
N GLN A 59 0.71 -4.57 -9.28
CA GLN A 59 -0.14 -4.85 -10.44
C GLN A 59 -0.50 -3.60 -11.25
N VAL A 60 0.13 -2.46 -10.98
CA VAL A 60 -0.15 -1.20 -11.68
C VAL A 60 0.80 -1.03 -12.87
N LEU A 61 0.22 -0.90 -14.05
CA LEU A 61 0.94 -0.52 -15.26
C LEU A 61 0.84 1.00 -15.44
N SER A 62 1.98 1.69 -15.36
CA SER A 62 2.02 3.13 -15.61
C SER A 62 2.34 3.42 -17.08
N VAL A 63 1.45 4.17 -17.73
CA VAL A 63 1.66 4.68 -19.08
C VAL A 63 2.14 6.12 -18.97
N VAL A 64 3.36 6.36 -19.40
CA VAL A 64 3.96 7.70 -19.38
C VAL A 64 4.16 8.21 -20.82
N PRO A 65 4.05 9.53 -21.04
CA PRO A 65 4.30 10.08 -22.37
C PRO A 65 5.77 9.86 -22.78
N GLY A 66 5.95 9.36 -23.99
CA GLY A 66 7.27 9.09 -24.54
C GLY A 66 7.76 10.19 -25.48
N GLN A 67 9.06 10.25 -25.69
CA GLN A 67 9.68 11.01 -26.77
C GLN A 67 10.12 10.05 -27.87
N LYS A 68 9.73 10.31 -29.13
CA LYS A 68 10.29 9.58 -30.26
C LYS A 68 11.67 10.15 -30.58
N GLU A 69 12.65 9.29 -30.61
CA GLU A 69 13.97 9.62 -31.12
C GLU A 69 14.11 9.12 -32.56
N LYS A 70 14.43 10.01 -33.47
CA LYS A 70 14.70 9.69 -34.87
C LYS A 70 16.02 10.34 -35.27
N ASN A 71 16.98 9.50 -35.64
CA ASN A 71 18.35 9.93 -36.07
C ASN A 71 19.07 10.80 -35.00
N GLY A 72 18.98 10.44 -33.71
CA GLY A 72 19.61 11.20 -32.63
C GLY A 72 18.92 12.51 -32.24
N VAL A 73 17.84 12.86 -32.93
CA VAL A 73 17.04 14.05 -32.61
C VAL A 73 15.78 13.61 -31.84
N LYS A 74 15.66 14.09 -30.62
CA LYS A 74 14.45 13.88 -29.81
C LYS A 74 13.32 14.78 -30.34
N SER A 75 12.21 14.17 -30.71
CA SER A 75 11.02 14.93 -31.10
C SER A 75 10.42 15.66 -29.90
N ALA A 76 9.54 16.63 -30.17
CA ALA A 76 8.80 17.32 -29.13
C ALA A 76 8.02 16.32 -28.25
N PHE A 77 8.00 16.60 -26.96
CA PHE A 77 7.23 15.85 -25.99
C PHE A 77 5.72 15.94 -26.32
N ILE A 78 5.08 14.79 -26.49
CA ILE A 78 3.64 14.72 -26.74
C ILE A 78 2.98 14.31 -25.42
N PRO A 79 2.29 15.23 -24.74
CA PRO A 79 1.57 14.89 -23.52
C PRO A 79 0.41 13.93 -23.81
N LEU A 80 0.12 13.04 -22.86
CA LEU A 80 -1.11 12.25 -22.88
C LEU A 80 -2.31 13.17 -22.64
N LYS A 81 -3.43 12.87 -23.30
CA LYS A 81 -4.67 13.61 -23.22
C LYS A 81 -5.77 12.75 -22.63
N ILE A 82 -6.83 13.39 -22.15
CA ILE A 82 -7.98 12.67 -21.61
C ILE A 82 -8.71 11.82 -22.69
N GLU A 83 -8.57 12.21 -23.95
CA GLU A 83 -9.09 11.44 -25.11
C GLU A 83 -8.39 10.08 -25.24
N ASP A 84 -7.09 10.00 -24.87
CA ASP A 84 -6.33 8.75 -24.90
C ASP A 84 -6.87 7.79 -23.84
N VAL A 85 -7.26 8.28 -22.66
CA VAL A 85 -7.92 7.51 -21.62
C VAL A 85 -9.24 6.93 -22.12
N LYS A 86 -10.08 7.77 -22.74
CA LYS A 86 -11.36 7.35 -23.33
C LYS A 86 -11.19 6.33 -24.46
N ALA A 87 -10.10 6.41 -25.20
CA ALA A 87 -9.78 5.43 -26.25
C ALA A 87 -9.44 4.07 -25.62
N LEU A 88 -8.63 4.06 -24.56
CA LEU A 88 -8.29 2.83 -23.82
C LEU A 88 -9.52 2.19 -23.16
N GLU A 89 -10.41 2.99 -22.58
CA GLU A 89 -11.64 2.50 -21.94
C GLU A 89 -12.62 1.84 -22.95
N ARG A 90 -12.55 2.23 -24.21
CA ARG A 90 -13.39 1.65 -25.30
C ARG A 90 -12.90 0.29 -25.78
N GLU A 91 -11.67 -0.08 -25.49
CA GLU A 91 -11.12 -1.38 -25.85
C GLU A 91 -11.81 -2.48 -25.02
N LYS A 92 -12.76 -3.18 -25.65
CA LYS A 92 -13.62 -4.18 -25.00
C LYS A 92 -12.87 -5.37 -24.36
N ASN A 93 -11.63 -5.59 -24.75
CA ASN A 93 -10.79 -6.69 -24.25
C ASN A 93 -10.01 -6.33 -22.98
N ILE A 94 -10.10 -5.08 -22.51
CA ILE A 94 -9.37 -4.59 -21.35
C ILE A 94 -10.34 -4.52 -20.17
N SER A 95 -10.20 -5.46 -19.25
CA SER A 95 -10.93 -5.45 -17.96
C SER A 95 -10.21 -4.64 -16.87
N TRP A 96 -9.32 -3.73 -17.28
CA TRP A 96 -8.53 -2.96 -16.32
C TRP A 96 -9.27 -1.71 -15.86
N LYS A 97 -9.00 -1.34 -14.61
CA LYS A 97 -9.36 -0.01 -14.13
C LYS A 97 -8.29 0.98 -14.60
N ILE A 98 -8.72 2.12 -15.11
CA ILE A 98 -7.84 3.18 -15.61
C ILE A 98 -8.04 4.41 -14.72
N ALA A 99 -6.94 5.01 -14.27
CA ALA A 99 -6.94 6.28 -13.56
C ALA A 99 -5.93 7.23 -14.21
N PRO A 100 -6.38 8.28 -14.89
CA PRO A 100 -5.50 9.35 -15.32
C PRO A 100 -4.94 10.09 -14.10
N GLU A 101 -3.67 10.47 -14.17
CA GLU A 101 -2.99 11.22 -13.12
C GLU A 101 -2.35 12.48 -13.67
N MET A 102 -2.56 13.59 -12.98
CA MET A 102 -1.81 14.82 -13.19
C MET A 102 -1.11 15.17 -11.88
N ARG A 103 0.20 15.13 -11.85
CA ARG A 103 1.02 15.40 -10.67
C ARG A 103 1.67 16.76 -10.77
N GLY A 104 1.73 17.46 -9.65
CA GLY A 104 2.41 18.75 -9.52
C GLY A 104 2.47 19.21 -8.08
N ASN A 105 3.26 20.25 -7.82
CA ASN A 105 3.31 20.87 -6.50
C ASN A 105 2.47 22.14 -6.52
N LYS A 106 1.68 22.34 -5.47
CA LYS A 106 0.88 23.54 -5.27
C LYS A 106 0.99 24.02 -3.83
N GLN A 107 0.84 25.31 -3.66
CA GLN A 107 0.70 25.90 -2.34
C GLN A 107 -0.69 25.55 -1.80
N VAL A 108 -0.72 24.89 -0.66
CA VAL A 108 -1.94 24.54 0.10
C VAL A 108 -2.01 25.49 1.29
N LYS A 109 -3.16 26.14 1.48
CA LYS A 109 -3.39 27.08 2.59
C LYS A 109 -4.61 26.65 3.38
N PHE A 110 -4.44 26.65 4.69
CA PHE A 110 -5.54 26.46 5.63
C PHE A 110 -5.36 27.43 6.80
N MET A 111 -6.36 28.28 7.05
CA MET A 111 -6.27 29.39 8.02
C MET A 111 -5.04 30.28 7.77
N SER A 112 -4.14 30.39 8.75
CA SER A 112 -2.91 31.18 8.68
C SER A 112 -1.71 30.41 8.13
N GLU A 113 -1.82 29.09 8.05
CA GLU A 113 -0.72 28.22 7.68
C GLU A 113 -0.73 27.90 6.18
N ASN A 114 0.45 27.69 5.63
CA ASN A 114 0.60 27.28 4.24
C ASN A 114 1.82 26.37 4.05
N ALA A 115 1.70 25.43 3.12
CA ALA A 115 2.79 24.53 2.74
C ALA A 115 2.77 24.29 1.22
N ASN A 116 3.92 23.99 0.64
CA ASN A 116 4.02 23.60 -0.76
C ASN A 116 4.00 22.05 -0.83
N LEU A 117 2.88 21.52 -1.27
CA LEU A 117 2.60 20.07 -1.19
C LEU A 117 2.46 19.46 -2.58
N PRO A 118 2.82 18.16 -2.73
CA PRO A 118 2.54 17.40 -3.93
C PRO A 118 1.04 17.17 -4.05
N ILE A 119 0.50 17.50 -5.22
CA ILE A 119 -0.92 17.32 -5.54
C ILE A 119 -1.03 16.32 -6.69
N VAL A 120 -2.00 15.41 -6.57
CA VAL A 120 -2.36 14.46 -7.61
C VAL A 120 -3.81 14.72 -8.01
N GLY A 121 -4.03 15.19 -9.22
CA GLY A 121 -5.37 15.24 -9.83
C GLY A 121 -5.67 13.89 -10.48
N THR A 122 -6.79 13.26 -10.12
CA THR A 122 -7.12 11.90 -10.58
C THR A 122 -8.62 11.63 -10.54
N THR A 123 -9.02 10.39 -10.85
CA THR A 123 -10.40 9.90 -10.81
C THR A 123 -10.63 8.92 -9.66
N THR A 124 -11.88 8.51 -9.46
CA THR A 124 -12.30 7.57 -8.40
C THR A 124 -11.56 6.23 -8.44
N ASN A 125 -11.19 5.76 -9.63
CA ASN A 125 -10.47 4.49 -9.81
C ASN A 125 -9.10 4.47 -9.14
N TYR A 126 -8.47 5.63 -8.94
CA TYR A 126 -7.14 5.77 -8.33
C TYR A 126 -7.03 5.04 -6.99
N PHE A 127 -8.00 5.25 -6.11
CA PHE A 127 -8.00 4.67 -4.76
C PHE A 127 -8.05 3.15 -4.79
N SER A 128 -8.86 2.58 -5.69
CA SER A 128 -8.98 1.13 -5.84
C SER A 128 -7.77 0.49 -6.53
N ILE A 129 -7.10 1.21 -7.44
CA ILE A 129 -5.89 0.74 -8.14
C ILE A 129 -4.71 0.67 -7.18
N TYR A 130 -4.55 1.70 -6.33
CA TYR A 130 -3.45 1.78 -5.37
C TYR A 130 -3.77 1.17 -4.00
N GLY A 131 -4.96 0.58 -3.82
CA GLY A 131 -5.36 -0.04 -2.55
C GLY A 131 -5.38 0.95 -1.38
N ILE A 132 -5.68 2.23 -1.66
CA ILE A 132 -5.66 3.28 -0.65
C ILE A 132 -6.85 3.10 0.29
N GLU A 133 -6.57 2.80 1.55
CA GLU A 133 -7.57 2.68 2.59
C GLU A 133 -7.96 4.05 3.14
N ILE A 134 -9.25 4.19 3.38
CA ILE A 134 -9.85 5.42 3.88
C ILE A 134 -9.99 5.32 5.38
N ASN A 135 -9.37 6.23 6.11
CA ASN A 135 -9.46 6.25 7.56
C ASN A 135 -10.73 6.98 8.04
N GLN A 136 -11.02 8.17 7.50
CA GLN A 136 -12.20 8.97 7.88
C GLN A 136 -12.76 9.73 6.68
N GLY A 137 -14.10 9.77 6.54
CA GLY A 137 -14.82 10.51 5.51
C GLY A 137 -15.25 9.66 4.32
N ASN A 138 -15.45 10.27 3.14
CA ASN A 138 -15.92 9.62 1.93
C ASN A 138 -15.06 10.02 0.71
N VAL A 139 -14.77 9.06 -0.17
CA VAL A 139 -14.16 9.37 -1.49
C VAL A 139 -15.13 10.21 -2.31
N PHE A 140 -14.60 11.08 -3.15
CA PHE A 140 -15.40 11.74 -4.16
C PHE A 140 -15.97 10.72 -5.15
N THR A 141 -17.14 11.03 -5.69
CA THR A 141 -17.91 10.16 -6.57
C THR A 141 -17.74 10.58 -8.04
N GLU A 142 -18.14 9.71 -8.97
CA GLU A 142 -18.23 10.06 -10.40
C GLU A 142 -19.16 11.27 -10.64
N ASN A 143 -20.19 11.44 -9.83
CA ASN A 143 -21.06 12.62 -9.91
C ASN A 143 -20.31 13.90 -9.52
N ASP A 144 -19.44 13.84 -8.52
CA ASP A 144 -18.62 14.99 -8.11
C ASP A 144 -17.65 15.40 -9.22
N LEU A 145 -17.09 14.42 -9.95
CA LEU A 145 -16.25 14.68 -11.14
C LEU A 145 -17.05 15.29 -12.29
N THR A 146 -18.23 14.74 -12.58
CA THR A 146 -19.10 15.20 -13.66
C THR A 146 -19.64 16.62 -13.39
N ASP A 147 -20.00 16.91 -12.15
CA ASP A 147 -20.46 18.21 -11.69
C ASP A 147 -19.32 19.24 -11.55
N GLY A 148 -18.08 18.82 -11.71
CA GLY A 148 -16.90 19.68 -11.56
C GLY A 148 -16.72 20.21 -10.14
N LYS A 149 -17.16 19.46 -9.11
CA LYS A 149 -17.01 19.86 -7.72
C LYS A 149 -15.53 19.92 -7.33
N LYS A 150 -15.17 20.97 -6.63
CA LYS A 150 -13.82 21.17 -6.09
C LYS A 150 -13.72 20.44 -4.76
N VAL A 151 -13.34 19.18 -4.80
CA VAL A 151 -13.16 18.31 -3.64
C VAL A 151 -11.73 17.82 -3.56
N ALA A 152 -11.23 17.58 -2.36
CA ALA A 152 -9.88 17.09 -2.13
C ALA A 152 -9.86 16.00 -1.06
N ILE A 153 -8.94 15.06 -1.23
CA ILE A 153 -8.61 14.02 -0.26
C ILE A 153 -7.23 14.36 0.29
N ILE A 154 -7.08 14.34 1.60
CA ILE A 154 -5.88 14.80 2.29
C ILE A 154 -5.19 13.59 2.92
N GLY A 155 -3.89 13.45 2.70
CA GLY A 155 -3.06 12.45 3.37
C GLY A 155 -2.83 12.82 4.85
N SER A 156 -2.63 11.82 5.69
CA SER A 156 -2.43 11.99 7.14
C SER A 156 -1.27 12.92 7.50
N ASP A 157 -0.23 12.98 6.70
CA ASP A 157 0.93 13.83 6.97
C ASP A 157 0.73 15.28 6.60
N VAL A 158 -0.21 15.57 5.67
CA VAL A 158 -0.52 16.94 5.24
C VAL A 158 -1.03 17.79 6.42
N ALA A 159 -1.86 17.20 7.28
CA ALA A 159 -2.37 17.91 8.45
C ALA A 159 -1.24 18.40 9.36
N LYS A 160 -0.22 17.58 9.57
CA LYS A 160 0.96 17.95 10.37
C LYS A 160 1.77 19.08 9.71
N GLU A 161 1.94 19.03 8.38
CA GLU A 161 2.70 20.02 7.62
C GLU A 161 2.03 21.41 7.58
N ILE A 162 0.71 21.45 7.65
CA ILE A 162 -0.06 22.72 7.72
C ILE A 162 -0.50 23.07 9.14
N GLY A 163 0.17 22.53 10.17
CA GLY A 163 -0.03 22.89 11.57
C GLY A 163 -1.42 22.60 12.13
N SER A 164 -2.13 21.61 11.58
CA SER A 164 -3.50 21.27 11.96
C SER A 164 -3.65 19.81 12.32
N THR A 165 -4.83 19.41 12.77
CA THR A 165 -5.18 18.01 13.00
C THR A 165 -6.08 17.48 11.89
N ASN A 166 -6.06 16.17 11.69
CA ASN A 166 -6.91 15.50 10.70
C ASN A 166 -8.39 15.83 10.90
N ALA A 167 -8.85 15.84 12.15
CA ALA A 167 -10.24 16.13 12.49
C ALA A 167 -10.66 17.59 12.15
N GLU A 168 -9.73 18.53 12.24
CA GLU A 168 -9.99 19.94 11.92
C GLU A 168 -10.12 20.20 10.43
N LEU A 169 -9.45 19.41 9.60
CA LEU A 169 -9.48 19.56 8.15
C LEU A 169 -10.68 18.90 7.49
N LEU A 170 -11.29 17.92 8.14
CA LEU A 170 -12.42 17.17 7.59
C LEU A 170 -13.62 18.08 7.35
N TYR A 171 -14.18 18.05 6.15
CA TYR A 171 -15.29 18.90 5.67
C TYR A 171 -15.03 20.41 5.79
N LYS A 172 -13.77 20.81 5.76
CA LYS A 172 -13.37 22.23 5.72
C LYS A 172 -12.88 22.61 4.32
N ASN A 173 -13.01 23.88 4.02
CA ASN A 173 -12.45 24.45 2.79
C ASN A 173 -10.96 24.69 2.97
N ILE A 174 -10.18 24.15 2.05
CA ILE A 174 -8.73 24.39 1.90
C ILE A 174 -8.47 25.08 0.56
N ASN A 175 -7.51 25.98 0.52
CA ASN A 175 -7.13 26.63 -0.72
C ASN A 175 -5.93 25.89 -1.32
N ILE A 176 -6.06 25.42 -2.56
CA ILE A 176 -5.00 24.76 -3.32
C ILE A 176 -4.70 25.65 -4.54
N GLY A 177 -3.56 26.32 -4.52
CA GLY A 177 -3.27 27.39 -5.48
C GLY A 177 -4.32 28.48 -5.39
N ASP A 178 -4.99 28.77 -6.52
CA ASP A 178 -5.98 29.84 -6.64
C ASP A 178 -7.43 29.40 -6.42
N ALA A 179 -7.65 28.14 -6.04
CA ALA A 179 -8.99 27.59 -5.91
C ALA A 179 -9.23 26.99 -4.52
N SER A 180 -10.49 27.10 -4.05
CA SER A 180 -10.94 26.50 -2.79
C SER A 180 -11.56 25.15 -3.03
N TYR A 181 -11.16 24.15 -2.24
CA TYR A 181 -11.59 22.77 -2.29
C TYR A 181 -12.17 22.33 -0.96
N LEU A 182 -13.23 21.54 -1.00
CA LEU A 182 -13.79 20.90 0.19
C LEU A 182 -12.98 19.66 0.50
N SER A 183 -12.40 19.58 1.68
CA SER A 183 -11.73 18.36 2.18
C SER A 183 -12.76 17.31 2.56
N LEU A 184 -12.72 16.14 1.90
CA LEU A 184 -13.68 15.06 2.13
C LEU A 184 -13.14 13.97 3.06
N ILE A 185 -11.81 13.82 3.17
CA ILE A 185 -11.22 12.62 3.77
C ILE A 185 -9.83 12.85 4.34
N HIS A 186 -9.48 11.95 5.29
CA HIS A 186 -8.12 11.64 5.71
C HIS A 186 -7.77 10.18 5.40
N ILE A 187 -6.62 9.96 4.75
CA ILE A 187 -5.99 8.66 4.48
C ILE A 187 -4.74 8.52 5.34
#